data_2fcc90092aa3930a9499de4fe15178c2
#
_entry.id   2fcc90092aa3930a9499de4fe15178c2
#
_cell.length_a   1.000
_cell.length_b   1.000
_cell.length_c   1.000
_cell.angle_alpha   90.00
_cell.angle_beta   90.00
_cell.angle_gamma   90.00
#
_symmetry.space_group_name_H-M   'P 1'
#
loop_
_entity.id
_entity.type
_entity.pdbx_description
1 polymer ?
#
loop_
_entity_poly.entity_id
_entity_poly.type
_entity_poly.pdbx_seq_one_letter_code
_entity_poly.pdbx_strand_id
1 'polypeptide(L)'
;MLLEDLANDTGFRDGLLAGVVGLVLVGGLALAVRRPPEKGLLALAGIAVVLATLFGLERLQALADDEQLLIGLVVLAAGALVTTRFRWPLGLGMLAAVPGAALVASTSDIANIDIDWVRALTFVTTAAGAALVADFDRENARAGLAPVLLVVTALGMYTTVPDTEQAAVLVGATLPLGLLGWPKPLACLGAPGAAATVGLFVWTASVGGRGRPGAIVGAMACLGVMLLEPLVRRAFRRRPAPAPTSPLSSGMVVMAALHVALVLCVSLAAGREVSARAAAAISVIAFAAAAAALAVILVLRWPPVKAEQ
;
A
#
# COMPACT_ATOMS: atom_id res chain seq x y z
N MET A 1 4.89 17.20 -18.98
CA MET A 1 3.58 17.47 -18.35
C MET A 1 3.47 16.77 -17.01
N LEU A 2 3.09 15.48 -16.88
CA LEU A 2 2.90 14.83 -15.57
C LEU A 2 4.14 14.91 -14.64
N LEU A 3 5.34 14.64 -15.14
CA LEU A 3 6.58 14.72 -14.37
C LEU A 3 6.98 16.14 -14.02
N GLU A 4 6.66 17.10 -14.86
CA GLU A 4 6.90 18.53 -14.60
C GLU A 4 5.93 19.05 -13.55
N ASP A 5 4.65 18.68 -13.65
CA ASP A 5 3.63 19.04 -12.66
C ASP A 5 4.00 18.47 -11.29
N LEU A 6 4.36 17.19 -11.24
CA LEU A 6 4.81 16.53 -10.01
C LEU A 6 6.09 17.17 -9.44
N ALA A 7 7.09 17.46 -10.28
CA ALA A 7 8.34 18.07 -9.84
C ALA A 7 8.18 19.50 -9.30
N ASN A 8 7.14 20.18 -9.71
CA ASN A 8 6.80 21.53 -9.24
C ASN A 8 5.89 21.53 -8.00
N ASP A 9 5.31 20.39 -7.67
CA ASP A 9 4.45 20.23 -6.51
C ASP A 9 5.26 20.33 -5.20
N THR A 10 4.84 21.19 -4.28
CA THR A 10 5.51 21.41 -3.00
C THR A 10 5.41 20.18 -2.11
N GLY A 11 4.26 19.50 -2.12
CA GLY A 11 4.04 18.26 -1.39
C GLY A 11 5.01 17.15 -1.83
N PHE A 12 5.22 17.02 -3.15
CA PHE A 12 6.21 16.08 -3.68
C PHE A 12 7.63 16.38 -3.15
N ARG A 13 8.05 17.65 -3.16
CA ARG A 13 9.39 18.03 -2.70
C ARG A 13 9.59 17.76 -1.21
N ASP A 14 8.61 18.10 -0.39
CA ASP A 14 8.66 17.87 1.05
C ASP A 14 8.64 16.37 1.38
N GLY A 15 7.79 15.59 0.70
CA GLY A 15 7.78 14.13 0.77
C GLY A 15 9.10 13.50 0.32
N LEU A 16 9.69 14.01 -0.77
CA LEU A 16 10.96 13.53 -1.31
C LEU A 16 12.12 13.76 -0.33
N LEU A 17 12.20 14.95 0.26
CA LEU A 17 13.22 15.26 1.28
C LEU A 17 13.10 14.32 2.46
N ALA A 18 11.90 14.15 3.00
CA ALA A 18 11.65 13.23 4.10
C ALA A 18 11.93 11.77 3.73
N GLY A 19 11.55 11.36 2.50
CA GLY A 19 11.84 10.03 1.96
C GLY A 19 13.34 9.75 1.82
N VAL A 20 14.12 10.74 1.36
CA VAL A 20 15.60 10.64 1.28
C VAL A 20 16.20 10.49 2.68
N VAL A 21 15.75 11.26 3.66
CA VAL A 21 16.20 11.09 5.05
C VAL A 21 15.86 9.68 5.54
N GLY A 22 14.65 9.21 5.32
CA GLY A 22 14.23 7.85 5.63
C GLY A 22 15.11 6.79 4.96
N LEU A 23 15.42 6.95 3.67
CA LEU A 23 16.31 6.06 2.90
C LEU A 23 17.70 6.01 3.54
N VAL A 24 18.29 7.14 3.88
CA VAL A 24 19.63 7.21 4.48
C VAL A 24 19.64 6.53 5.86
N LEU A 25 18.64 6.79 6.69
CA LEU A 25 18.55 6.20 8.03
C LEU A 25 18.33 4.69 7.97
N VAL A 26 17.31 4.24 7.24
CA VAL A 26 16.96 2.81 7.14
C VAL A 26 17.99 2.05 6.34
N GLY A 27 18.45 2.60 5.22
CA GLY A 27 19.48 1.98 4.37
C GLY A 27 20.83 1.91 5.07
N GLY A 28 21.24 2.98 5.77
CA GLY A 28 22.44 3.01 6.59
C GLY A 28 22.41 1.98 7.72
N LEU A 29 21.28 1.88 8.41
CA LEU A 29 21.06 0.86 9.43
C LEU A 29 21.10 -0.56 8.86
N ALA A 30 20.48 -0.77 7.70
CA ALA A 30 20.47 -2.06 7.00
C ALA A 30 21.90 -2.52 6.66
N LEU A 31 22.72 -1.61 6.14
CA LEU A 31 24.11 -1.89 5.80
C LEU A 31 24.95 -2.14 7.06
N ALA A 32 24.73 -1.40 8.14
CA ALA A 32 25.47 -1.56 9.39
C ALA A 32 25.16 -2.90 10.08
N VAL A 33 23.92 -3.33 10.07
CA VAL A 33 23.47 -4.55 10.78
C VAL A 33 23.83 -5.83 10.01
N ARG A 34 24.04 -5.76 8.69
CA ARG A 34 24.37 -6.90 7.80
C ARG A 34 23.50 -8.14 8.00
N ARG A 35 22.24 -7.97 8.39
CA ARG A 35 21.29 -9.06 8.61
C ARG A 35 20.29 -9.15 7.45
N PRO A 36 19.75 -10.34 7.15
CA PRO A 36 18.74 -10.49 6.12
C PRO A 36 17.50 -9.64 6.46
N PRO A 37 16.83 -9.05 5.46
CA PRO A 37 15.74 -8.08 5.65
C PRO A 37 14.53 -8.60 6.43
N GLU A 38 14.41 -9.92 6.57
CA GLU A 38 13.32 -10.59 7.29
C GLU A 38 13.46 -10.53 8.82
N LYS A 39 14.64 -10.19 9.33
CA LYS A 39 14.95 -10.30 10.77
C LYS A 39 15.16 -8.94 11.42
N GLY A 40 14.18 -8.50 12.17
CA GLY A 40 14.35 -7.43 13.16
C GLY A 40 14.31 -6.01 12.58
N LEU A 41 15.33 -5.21 12.88
CA LEU A 41 15.39 -3.76 12.59
C LEU A 41 15.25 -3.37 11.10
N LEU A 42 15.37 -4.31 10.17
CA LEU A 42 15.25 -4.06 8.73
C LEU A 42 13.79 -4.02 8.24
N ALA A 43 12.84 -4.41 9.07
CA ALA A 43 11.42 -4.25 8.83
C ALA A 43 10.95 -2.83 9.19
N LEU A 44 11.67 -1.80 8.73
CA LEU A 44 11.43 -0.39 9.08
C LEU A 44 11.07 0.49 7.88
N ALA A 45 11.14 -0.05 6.65
CA ALA A 45 10.85 0.77 5.47
C ALA A 45 9.41 1.31 5.49
N GLY A 46 8.44 0.51 5.94
CA GLY A 46 7.05 0.97 6.06
C GLY A 46 6.88 2.07 7.10
N ILE A 47 7.55 1.96 8.26
CA ILE A 47 7.53 3.03 9.27
C ILE A 47 8.18 4.30 8.70
N ALA A 48 9.29 4.17 7.98
CA ALA A 48 9.93 5.30 7.33
C ALA A 48 9.02 5.98 6.28
N VAL A 49 8.27 5.20 5.49
CA VAL A 49 7.24 5.73 4.57
C VAL A 49 6.19 6.54 5.35
N VAL A 50 5.65 5.97 6.42
CA VAL A 50 4.62 6.64 7.23
C VAL A 50 5.16 7.95 7.82
N LEU A 51 6.32 7.92 8.45
CA LEU A 51 6.92 9.11 9.06
C LEU A 51 7.27 10.17 8.01
N ALA A 52 7.81 9.78 6.87
CA ALA A 52 8.13 10.71 5.78
C ALA A 52 6.85 11.37 5.21
N THR A 53 5.78 10.58 5.06
CA THR A 53 4.50 11.09 4.56
C THR A 53 3.85 12.02 5.59
N LEU A 54 3.82 11.63 6.86
CA LEU A 54 3.27 12.46 7.93
C LEU A 54 4.03 13.80 8.02
N PHE A 55 5.35 13.78 7.90
CA PHE A 55 6.15 15.02 7.87
C PHE A 55 5.77 15.90 6.68
N GLY A 56 5.62 15.33 5.49
CA GLY A 56 5.19 16.10 4.31
C GLY A 56 3.78 16.67 4.45
N LEU A 57 2.84 15.88 4.99
CA LEU A 57 1.47 16.33 5.25
C LEU A 57 1.40 17.42 6.33
N GLU A 58 2.21 17.33 7.36
CA GLU A 58 2.36 18.37 8.40
C GLU A 58 2.82 19.70 7.78
N ARG A 59 3.80 19.63 6.87
CA ARG A 59 4.30 20.83 6.15
C ARG A 59 3.23 21.47 5.28
N LEU A 60 2.30 20.69 4.72
CA LEU A 60 1.15 21.18 3.98
C LEU A 60 0.00 21.66 4.88
N GLN A 61 0.16 21.60 6.21
CA GLN A 61 -0.90 21.86 7.19
C GLN A 61 -2.15 20.97 6.96
N ALA A 62 -1.98 19.85 6.26
CA ALA A 62 -3.07 18.92 5.98
C ALA A 62 -3.44 18.06 7.20
N LEU A 63 -2.63 18.06 8.27
CA LEU A 63 -2.83 17.31 9.51
C LEU A 63 -3.21 18.18 10.70
N ALA A 64 -3.49 19.48 10.49
CA ALA A 64 -3.61 20.47 11.58
C ALA A 64 -4.62 20.13 12.70
N ASP A 65 -5.56 19.18 12.45
CA ASP A 65 -6.58 18.76 13.41
C ASP A 65 -6.75 17.23 13.52
N ASP A 66 -5.85 16.42 12.97
CA ASP A 66 -6.06 14.98 12.82
C ASP A 66 -5.26 14.11 13.80
N GLU A 67 -5.32 14.42 15.11
CA GLU A 67 -4.76 13.53 16.16
C GLU A 67 -5.34 12.12 16.05
N GLN A 68 -6.61 11.99 15.65
CA GLN A 68 -7.28 10.69 15.49
C GLN A 68 -6.64 9.84 14.38
N LEU A 69 -6.21 10.46 13.27
CA LEU A 69 -5.47 9.74 12.22
C LEU A 69 -4.19 9.15 12.79
N LEU A 70 -3.39 9.95 13.50
CA LEU A 70 -2.12 9.50 14.10
C LEU A 70 -2.36 8.34 15.07
N ILE A 71 -3.34 8.46 15.95
CA ILE A 71 -3.72 7.41 16.89
C ILE A 71 -4.16 6.16 16.11
N GLY A 72 -4.97 6.33 15.06
CA GLY A 72 -5.43 5.24 14.20
C GLY A 72 -4.28 4.47 13.56
N LEU A 73 -3.28 5.18 13.02
CA LEU A 73 -2.09 4.57 12.42
C LEU A 73 -1.23 3.82 13.46
N VAL A 74 -1.07 4.38 14.66
CA VAL A 74 -0.37 3.71 15.77
C VAL A 74 -1.10 2.45 16.21
N VAL A 75 -2.43 2.49 16.32
CA VAL A 75 -3.26 1.33 16.68
C VAL A 75 -3.18 0.24 15.61
N LEU A 76 -3.21 0.60 14.31
CA LEU A 76 -3.00 -0.34 13.21
C LEU A 76 -1.63 -1.01 13.30
N ALA A 77 -0.57 -0.22 13.51
CA ALA A 77 0.78 -0.74 13.65
C ALA A 77 0.92 -1.69 14.84
N ALA A 78 0.35 -1.33 16.00
CA ALA A 78 0.36 -2.15 17.20
C ALA A 78 -0.42 -3.46 17.00
N GLY A 79 -1.61 -3.41 16.39
CA GLY A 79 -2.41 -4.58 16.05
C GLY A 79 -1.66 -5.54 15.13
N ALA A 80 -1.00 -5.02 14.09
CA ALA A 80 -0.20 -5.82 13.17
C ALA A 80 1.04 -6.42 13.86
N LEU A 81 1.68 -5.71 14.77
CA LEU A 81 2.79 -6.23 15.56
C LEU A 81 2.37 -7.42 16.43
N VAL A 82 1.24 -7.28 17.15
CA VAL A 82 0.68 -8.33 17.99
C VAL A 82 0.35 -9.57 17.17
N THR A 83 -0.40 -9.41 16.07
CA THR A 83 -0.81 -10.53 15.22
C THR A 83 0.37 -11.26 14.59
N THR A 84 1.42 -10.52 14.19
CA THR A 84 2.64 -11.11 13.64
C THR A 84 3.45 -11.82 14.72
N ARG A 85 3.56 -11.23 15.91
CA ARG A 85 4.31 -11.82 17.03
C ARG A 85 3.71 -13.15 17.48
N PHE A 86 2.39 -13.24 17.53
CA PHE A 86 1.67 -14.45 17.93
C PHE A 86 1.25 -15.33 16.75
N ARG A 87 1.62 -14.99 15.53
CA ARG A 87 1.30 -15.74 14.29
C ARG A 87 -0.20 -15.99 14.13
N TRP A 88 -1.01 -15.00 14.44
CA TRP A 88 -2.45 -15.13 14.31
C TRP A 88 -2.87 -15.34 12.84
N PRO A 89 -3.97 -16.10 12.60
CA PRO A 89 -4.52 -16.24 11.25
C PRO A 89 -5.02 -14.89 10.73
N LEU A 90 -5.09 -14.76 9.40
CA LEU A 90 -5.46 -13.51 8.72
C LEU A 90 -6.76 -12.89 9.26
N GLY A 91 -7.77 -13.71 9.54
CA GLY A 91 -9.05 -13.21 10.09
C GLY A 91 -8.90 -12.51 11.42
N LEU A 92 -8.07 -13.04 12.34
CA LEU A 92 -7.76 -12.37 13.59
C LEU A 92 -6.88 -11.11 13.35
N GLY A 93 -6.03 -11.14 12.31
CA GLY A 93 -5.28 -9.97 11.88
C GLY A 93 -6.20 -8.82 11.43
N MET A 94 -7.22 -9.14 10.65
CA MET A 94 -8.24 -8.17 10.24
C MET A 94 -9.01 -7.63 11.44
N LEU A 95 -9.41 -8.50 12.37
CA LEU A 95 -10.10 -8.07 13.60
C LEU A 95 -9.24 -7.15 14.48
N ALA A 96 -7.94 -7.45 14.58
CA ALA A 96 -7.00 -6.60 15.32
C ALA A 96 -6.80 -5.21 14.68
N ALA A 97 -7.04 -5.10 13.38
CA ALA A 97 -6.97 -3.82 12.66
C ALA A 97 -8.26 -2.97 12.81
N VAL A 98 -9.37 -3.54 13.25
CA VAL A 98 -10.68 -2.87 13.35
C VAL A 98 -10.63 -1.55 14.14
N PRO A 99 -10.04 -1.48 15.35
CA PRO A 99 -10.04 -0.22 16.09
C PRO A 99 -9.29 0.90 15.38
N GLY A 100 -8.11 0.59 14.83
CA GLY A 100 -7.33 1.56 14.06
C GLY A 100 -8.01 1.98 12.76
N ALA A 101 -8.64 1.03 12.05
CA ALA A 101 -9.41 1.31 10.85
C ALA A 101 -10.64 2.21 11.13
N ALA A 102 -11.29 2.04 12.27
CA ALA A 102 -12.39 2.89 12.68
C ALA A 102 -11.95 4.34 12.92
N LEU A 103 -10.78 4.52 13.57
CA LEU A 103 -10.18 5.85 13.77
C LEU A 103 -9.79 6.50 12.43
N VAL A 104 -9.12 5.77 11.53
CA VAL A 104 -8.78 6.28 10.19
C VAL A 104 -10.03 6.64 9.40
N ALA A 105 -11.08 5.83 9.47
CA ALA A 105 -12.33 6.10 8.78
C ALA A 105 -13.08 7.32 9.35
N SER A 106 -12.98 7.57 10.66
CA SER A 106 -13.62 8.75 11.28
C SER A 106 -12.99 10.07 10.84
N THR A 107 -11.73 10.07 10.41
CA THR A 107 -11.01 11.25 9.91
C THR A 107 -11.13 11.44 8.40
N SER A 108 -11.84 10.55 7.70
CA SER A 108 -12.07 10.65 6.25
C SER A 108 -13.23 11.60 5.88
N ASP A 109 -13.70 12.42 6.82
CA ASP A 109 -14.71 13.41 6.56
C ASP A 109 -14.17 14.53 5.67
N ILE A 110 -14.79 14.63 4.51
CA ILE A 110 -14.58 15.77 3.63
C ILE A 110 -15.57 16.84 4.09
N ALA A 111 -15.05 18.01 4.44
CA ALA A 111 -15.84 19.13 4.93
C ALA A 111 -17.18 19.27 4.17
N ASN A 112 -18.28 19.11 4.89
CA ASN A 112 -19.66 19.28 4.43
C ASN A 112 -20.27 18.21 3.50
N ILE A 113 -19.67 17.05 3.32
CA ILE A 113 -20.30 15.95 2.56
C ILE A 113 -20.39 14.73 3.48
N ASP A 114 -21.59 14.48 4.01
CA ASP A 114 -21.87 13.27 4.79
C ASP A 114 -21.99 12.07 3.86
N ILE A 115 -20.88 11.31 3.73
CA ILE A 115 -20.82 10.20 2.80
C ILE A 115 -20.52 8.92 3.58
N ASP A 116 -21.53 8.35 4.18
CA ASP A 116 -21.42 7.08 4.94
C ASP A 116 -20.71 5.96 4.16
N TRP A 117 -20.91 5.89 2.84
CA TRP A 117 -20.25 4.86 2.02
C TRP A 117 -18.73 5.05 1.94
N VAL A 118 -18.23 6.31 1.97
CA VAL A 118 -16.77 6.57 1.96
C VAL A 118 -16.17 6.08 3.26
N ARG A 119 -16.78 6.41 4.39
CA ARG A 119 -16.35 5.93 5.70
C ARG A 119 -16.38 4.41 5.77
N ALA A 120 -17.47 3.78 5.32
CA ALA A 120 -17.59 2.32 5.29
C ALA A 120 -16.51 1.69 4.39
N LEU A 121 -16.26 2.24 3.19
CA LEU A 121 -15.24 1.76 2.28
C LEU A 121 -13.83 1.94 2.87
N THR A 122 -13.54 3.11 3.44
CA THR A 122 -12.28 3.40 4.13
C THR A 122 -12.05 2.41 5.27
N PHE A 123 -13.06 2.20 6.11
CA PHE A 123 -13.00 1.25 7.22
C PHE A 123 -12.68 -0.17 6.74
N VAL A 124 -13.47 -0.69 5.79
CA VAL A 124 -13.31 -2.06 5.29
C VAL A 124 -11.96 -2.24 4.59
N THR A 125 -11.57 -1.28 3.73
CA THR A 125 -10.32 -1.36 2.99
C THR A 125 -9.11 -1.24 3.92
N THR A 126 -9.18 -0.40 4.95
CA THR A 126 -8.11 -0.28 5.95
C THR A 126 -8.00 -1.53 6.79
N ALA A 127 -9.10 -2.05 7.34
CA ALA A 127 -9.08 -3.23 8.21
C ALA A 127 -8.60 -4.48 7.47
N ALA A 128 -9.11 -4.74 6.26
CA ALA A 128 -8.68 -5.87 5.44
C ALA A 128 -7.29 -5.64 4.87
N GLY A 129 -7.02 -4.46 4.33
CA GLY A 129 -5.78 -4.11 3.65
C GLY A 129 -4.58 -4.14 4.59
N ALA A 130 -4.71 -3.67 5.83
CA ALA A 130 -3.65 -3.72 6.82
C ALA A 130 -3.13 -5.14 7.04
N ALA A 131 -4.03 -6.12 7.21
CA ALA A 131 -3.67 -7.51 7.39
C ALA A 131 -3.14 -8.17 6.10
N LEU A 132 -3.74 -7.85 4.95
CA LEU A 132 -3.34 -8.41 3.65
C LEU A 132 -1.97 -7.91 3.21
N VAL A 133 -1.71 -6.60 3.28
CA VAL A 133 -0.40 -6.05 2.88
C VAL A 133 0.70 -6.48 3.84
N ALA A 134 0.41 -6.62 5.13
CA ALA A 134 1.36 -7.20 6.08
C ALA A 134 1.68 -8.67 5.75
N ASP A 135 0.70 -9.46 5.32
CA ASP A 135 0.90 -10.84 4.87
C ASP A 135 1.68 -10.90 3.54
N PHE A 136 1.35 -10.01 2.59
CA PHE A 136 2.08 -9.86 1.33
C PHE A 136 3.56 -9.52 1.56
N ASP A 137 3.82 -8.49 2.39
CA ASP A 137 5.19 -8.07 2.68
C ASP A 137 5.99 -9.17 3.36
N ARG A 138 5.39 -9.88 4.32
CA ARG A 138 6.04 -10.99 5.03
C ARG A 138 6.49 -12.10 4.08
N GLU A 139 5.64 -12.51 3.16
CA GLU A 139 5.93 -13.59 2.20
C GLU A 139 6.92 -13.17 1.11
N ASN A 140 6.91 -11.88 0.76
CA ASN A 140 7.74 -11.31 -0.30
C ASN A 140 8.92 -10.47 0.22
N ALA A 141 9.18 -10.50 1.55
CA ALA A 141 10.21 -9.68 2.19
C ALA A 141 11.61 -9.87 1.58
N ARG A 142 11.97 -11.11 1.25
CA ARG A 142 13.27 -11.43 0.62
C ARG A 142 13.43 -10.86 -0.77
N ALA A 143 12.35 -10.60 -1.46
CA ALA A 143 12.36 -10.00 -2.78
C ALA A 143 12.30 -8.48 -2.75
N GLY A 144 11.96 -7.85 -1.61
CA GLY A 144 11.79 -6.41 -1.46
C GLY A 144 10.70 -5.83 -2.35
N LEU A 145 9.70 -6.65 -2.71
CA LEU A 145 8.71 -6.26 -3.71
C LEU A 145 7.76 -5.18 -3.19
N ALA A 146 7.35 -5.26 -1.93
CA ALA A 146 6.36 -4.35 -1.35
C ALA A 146 6.79 -2.86 -1.40
N PRO A 147 8.02 -2.47 -1.01
CA PRO A 147 8.46 -1.07 -1.15
C PRO A 147 8.40 -0.55 -2.59
N VAL A 148 8.72 -1.40 -3.58
CA VAL A 148 8.67 -1.04 -5.00
C VAL A 148 7.23 -0.84 -5.47
N LEU A 149 6.32 -1.75 -5.09
CA LEU A 149 4.91 -1.65 -5.47
C LEU A 149 4.24 -0.44 -4.83
N LEU A 150 4.67 -0.02 -3.63
CA LEU A 150 4.16 1.22 -3.01
C LEU A 150 4.45 2.47 -3.85
N VAL A 151 5.60 2.55 -4.50
CA VAL A 151 5.91 3.66 -5.41
C VAL A 151 4.91 3.70 -6.56
N VAL A 152 4.63 2.54 -7.17
CA VAL A 152 3.66 2.44 -8.27
C VAL A 152 2.25 2.78 -7.78
N THR A 153 1.89 2.31 -6.58
CA THR A 153 0.60 2.64 -5.94
C THR A 153 0.47 4.15 -5.73
N ALA A 154 1.49 4.80 -5.15
CA ALA A 154 1.48 6.25 -4.90
C ALA A 154 1.34 7.06 -6.21
N LEU A 155 2.08 6.67 -7.26
CA LEU A 155 1.94 7.29 -8.60
C LEU A 155 0.54 7.08 -9.17
N GLY A 156 -0.04 5.90 -9.03
CA GLY A 156 -1.42 5.62 -9.45
C GLY A 156 -2.42 6.47 -8.69
N MET A 157 -2.26 6.64 -7.40
CA MET A 157 -3.12 7.51 -6.59
C MET A 157 -3.01 8.97 -7.04
N TYR A 158 -1.80 9.48 -7.23
CA TYR A 158 -1.55 10.83 -7.72
C TYR A 158 -2.29 11.12 -9.05
N THR A 159 -2.35 10.14 -9.95
CA THR A 159 -3.06 10.30 -11.24
C THR A 159 -4.56 10.05 -11.15
N THR A 160 -5.05 9.54 -10.03
CA THR A 160 -6.45 9.10 -9.87
C THR A 160 -7.27 10.07 -9.03
N VAL A 161 -6.68 10.67 -7.99
CA VAL A 161 -7.39 11.60 -7.11
C VAL A 161 -7.38 13.03 -7.67
N PRO A 162 -8.47 13.80 -7.52
CA PRO A 162 -8.54 15.19 -7.95
C PRO A 162 -7.71 16.13 -7.07
N ASP A 163 -7.56 15.82 -5.78
CA ASP A 163 -6.68 16.55 -4.88
C ASP A 163 -5.32 15.86 -4.84
N THR A 164 -4.38 16.42 -5.60
CA THR A 164 -3.10 15.78 -5.85
C THR A 164 -2.04 16.07 -4.79
N GLU A 165 -2.19 17.12 -3.99
CA GLU A 165 -1.14 17.55 -3.04
C GLU A 165 -0.75 16.45 -2.05
N GLN A 166 -1.74 15.82 -1.41
CA GLN A 166 -1.49 14.75 -0.45
C GLN A 166 -0.92 13.50 -1.13
N ALA A 167 -1.41 13.17 -2.33
CA ALA A 167 -0.89 12.05 -3.10
C ALA A 167 0.54 12.34 -3.61
N ALA A 168 0.89 13.60 -3.91
CA ALA A 168 2.24 14.02 -4.26
C ALA A 168 3.22 13.79 -3.11
N VAL A 169 2.81 14.07 -1.86
CA VAL A 169 3.60 13.73 -0.66
C VAL A 169 3.88 12.24 -0.60
N LEU A 170 2.87 11.39 -0.83
CA LEU A 170 3.05 9.93 -0.86
C LEU A 170 4.07 9.50 -1.93
N VAL A 171 3.99 10.06 -3.14
CA VAL A 171 4.97 9.77 -4.21
C VAL A 171 6.38 10.19 -3.76
N GLY A 172 6.52 11.40 -3.25
CA GLY A 172 7.80 11.92 -2.76
C GLY A 172 8.39 11.03 -1.66
N ALA A 173 7.60 10.66 -0.67
CA ALA A 173 8.03 9.83 0.45
C ALA A 173 8.39 8.40 0.04
N THR A 174 7.61 7.79 -0.86
CA THR A 174 7.82 6.39 -1.27
C THR A 174 8.93 6.21 -2.30
N LEU A 175 9.15 7.18 -3.18
CA LEU A 175 10.10 7.07 -4.29
C LEU A 175 11.53 6.72 -3.84
N PRO A 176 12.16 7.44 -2.89
CA PRO A 176 13.49 7.06 -2.39
C PRO A 176 13.47 5.72 -1.66
N LEU A 177 12.43 5.46 -0.86
CA LEU A 177 12.32 4.25 -0.06
C LEU A 177 12.08 3.00 -0.90
N GLY A 178 11.54 3.14 -2.12
CA GLY A 178 11.46 2.06 -3.09
C GLY A 178 12.81 1.47 -3.47
N LEU A 179 13.88 2.28 -3.40
CA LEU A 179 15.25 1.81 -3.63
C LEU A 179 15.73 0.79 -2.59
N LEU A 180 15.10 0.73 -1.41
CA LEU A 180 15.35 -0.32 -0.41
C LEU A 180 14.88 -1.71 -0.87
N GLY A 181 13.97 -1.76 -1.83
CA GLY A 181 13.47 -3.00 -2.42
C GLY A 181 14.20 -3.43 -3.69
N TRP A 182 14.81 -2.48 -4.43
CA TRP A 182 15.39 -2.77 -5.75
C TRP A 182 16.69 -1.96 -5.98
N PRO A 183 17.73 -2.50 -6.64
CA PRO A 183 17.82 -3.85 -7.24
C PRO A 183 18.17 -4.98 -6.25
N LYS A 184 18.59 -4.63 -5.04
CA LYS A 184 18.82 -5.58 -3.93
C LYS A 184 17.87 -5.28 -2.78
N PRO A 185 17.13 -6.28 -2.32
CA PRO A 185 16.25 -6.08 -1.16
C PRO A 185 17.09 -5.81 0.09
N LEU A 186 17.11 -4.56 0.53
CA LEU A 186 17.82 -4.12 1.74
C LEU A 186 16.89 -4.09 2.94
N ALA A 187 15.60 -3.81 2.73
CA ALA A 187 14.60 -3.74 3.77
C ALA A 187 13.22 -4.18 3.25
N CYS A 188 12.32 -4.54 4.17
CA CYS A 188 10.91 -4.77 3.91
C CYS A 188 10.07 -3.75 4.68
N LEU A 189 8.76 -3.69 4.43
CA LEU A 189 7.86 -2.76 5.14
C LEU A 189 7.75 -3.10 6.62
N GLY A 190 7.77 -4.41 6.93
CA GLY A 190 7.42 -4.93 8.23
C GLY A 190 5.93 -4.83 8.53
N ALA A 191 5.39 -5.76 9.32
CA ALA A 191 3.95 -5.81 9.55
C ALA A 191 3.37 -4.50 10.15
N PRO A 192 3.99 -3.86 11.15
CA PRO A 192 3.52 -2.58 11.67
C PRO A 192 3.54 -1.48 10.62
N GLY A 193 4.65 -1.37 9.88
CA GLY A 193 4.81 -0.38 8.83
C GLY A 193 3.84 -0.60 7.67
N ALA A 194 3.65 -1.84 7.23
CA ALA A 194 2.71 -2.19 6.18
C ALA A 194 1.26 -1.81 6.55
N ALA A 195 0.84 -2.13 7.76
CA ALA A 195 -0.50 -1.81 8.24
C ALA A 195 -0.76 -0.30 8.33
N ALA A 196 0.16 0.45 8.92
CA ALA A 196 0.06 1.91 9.00
C ALA A 196 0.13 2.57 7.62
N THR A 197 1.00 2.08 6.72
CA THR A 197 1.09 2.57 5.33
C THR A 197 -0.26 2.39 4.61
N VAL A 198 -0.92 1.24 4.74
CA VAL A 198 -2.25 1.04 4.15
C VAL A 198 -3.25 2.03 4.71
N GLY A 199 -3.29 2.22 6.02
CA GLY A 199 -4.18 3.21 6.65
C GLY A 199 -3.99 4.60 6.05
N LEU A 200 -2.74 5.02 5.89
CA LEU A 200 -2.39 6.32 5.32
C LEU A 200 -2.77 6.43 3.83
N PHE A 201 -2.50 5.40 3.03
CA PHE A 201 -2.87 5.38 1.62
C PHE A 201 -4.39 5.41 1.42
N VAL A 202 -5.13 4.62 2.20
CA VAL A 202 -6.60 4.60 2.13
C VAL A 202 -7.20 5.93 2.59
N TRP A 203 -6.65 6.54 3.63
CA TRP A 203 -7.02 7.88 4.07
C TRP A 203 -6.79 8.92 2.96
N THR A 204 -5.60 8.95 2.36
CA THR A 204 -5.29 9.85 1.25
C THR A 204 -6.23 9.65 0.06
N ALA A 205 -6.59 8.40 -0.26
CA ALA A 205 -7.57 8.09 -1.31
C ALA A 205 -8.94 8.66 -0.99
N SER A 206 -9.37 8.58 0.26
CA SER A 206 -10.68 9.05 0.72
C SER A 206 -10.76 10.57 0.70
N VAL A 207 -9.79 11.25 1.29
CA VAL A 207 -9.74 12.71 1.37
C VAL A 207 -9.46 13.31 -0.02
N GLY A 208 -8.41 12.85 -0.70
CA GLY A 208 -8.03 13.33 -2.03
C GLY A 208 -9.07 13.05 -3.12
N GLY A 209 -9.91 12.04 -2.93
CA GLY A 209 -11.01 11.70 -3.84
C GLY A 209 -12.18 12.67 -3.81
N ARG A 210 -12.26 13.54 -2.78
CA ARG A 210 -13.30 14.60 -2.63
C ARG A 210 -14.72 14.11 -2.91
N GLY A 211 -15.08 12.94 -2.38
CA GLY A 211 -16.41 12.35 -2.57
C GLY A 211 -16.70 11.80 -3.97
N ARG A 212 -15.74 11.78 -4.90
CA ARG A 212 -15.92 11.21 -6.24
C ARG A 212 -15.70 9.69 -6.20
N PRO A 213 -16.76 8.88 -6.44
CA PRO A 213 -16.64 7.41 -6.31
C PRO A 213 -15.55 6.81 -7.19
N GLY A 214 -15.42 7.28 -8.43
CA GLY A 214 -14.42 6.79 -9.36
C GLY A 214 -12.99 7.03 -8.89
N ALA A 215 -12.72 8.21 -8.31
CA ALA A 215 -11.42 8.56 -7.77
C ALA A 215 -11.08 7.75 -6.52
N ILE A 216 -12.01 7.65 -5.57
CA ILE A 216 -11.80 6.92 -4.31
C ILE A 216 -11.60 5.43 -4.57
N VAL A 217 -12.51 4.79 -5.29
CA VAL A 217 -12.41 3.37 -5.62
C VAL A 217 -11.18 3.08 -6.46
N GLY A 218 -10.87 3.95 -7.43
CA GLY A 218 -9.67 3.84 -8.25
C GLY A 218 -8.39 3.93 -7.44
N ALA A 219 -8.28 4.95 -6.57
CA ALA A 219 -7.11 5.12 -5.72
C ALA A 219 -6.90 3.93 -4.77
N MET A 220 -7.97 3.42 -4.15
CA MET A 220 -7.90 2.21 -3.32
C MET A 220 -7.53 0.96 -4.14
N ALA A 221 -8.04 0.85 -5.39
CA ALA A 221 -7.68 -0.26 -6.28
C ALA A 221 -6.20 -0.24 -6.69
N CYS A 222 -5.51 0.91 -6.59
CA CYS A 222 -4.07 0.99 -6.80
C CYS A 222 -3.25 0.18 -5.79
N LEU A 223 -3.79 -0.20 -4.63
CA LEU A 223 -3.15 -1.18 -3.72
C LEU A 223 -3.10 -2.60 -4.34
N GLY A 224 -3.95 -2.87 -5.29
CA GLY A 224 -3.97 -3.94 -6.27
C GLY A 224 -3.40 -5.29 -5.84
N VAL A 225 -2.31 -5.68 -6.45
CA VAL A 225 -1.68 -7.01 -6.25
C VAL A 225 -1.32 -7.27 -4.79
N MET A 226 -0.97 -6.24 -4.02
CA MET A 226 -0.65 -6.39 -2.60
C MET A 226 -1.86 -6.87 -1.76
N LEU A 227 -3.08 -6.52 -2.19
CA LEU A 227 -4.31 -7.01 -1.56
C LEU A 227 -4.73 -8.37 -2.13
N LEU A 228 -4.59 -8.56 -3.45
CA LEU A 228 -5.10 -9.72 -4.17
C LEU A 228 -4.27 -10.97 -3.96
N GLU A 229 -2.93 -10.86 -3.97
CA GLU A 229 -2.05 -12.02 -3.90
C GLU A 229 -2.30 -12.87 -2.63
N PRO A 230 -2.37 -12.28 -1.41
CA PRO A 230 -2.64 -13.08 -0.22
C PRO A 230 -4.01 -13.76 -0.23
N LEU A 231 -5.03 -13.08 -0.80
CA LEU A 231 -6.38 -13.63 -0.92
C LEU A 231 -6.42 -14.81 -1.90
N VAL A 232 -5.86 -14.61 -3.09
CA VAL A 232 -5.84 -15.65 -4.14
C VAL A 232 -5.01 -16.83 -3.69
N ARG A 233 -3.85 -16.62 -3.11
CA ARG A 233 -3.00 -17.69 -2.57
C ARG A 233 -3.74 -18.54 -1.55
N ARG A 234 -4.47 -17.92 -0.62
CA ARG A 234 -5.26 -18.63 0.38
C ARG A 234 -6.46 -19.34 -0.21
N ALA A 235 -7.18 -18.71 -1.16
CA ALA A 235 -8.32 -19.33 -1.84
C ALA A 235 -7.93 -20.62 -2.55
N PHE A 236 -6.75 -20.65 -3.15
CA PHE A 236 -6.25 -21.85 -3.85
C PHE A 236 -5.43 -22.78 -2.95
N ARG A 237 -5.35 -22.52 -1.63
CA ARG A 237 -4.58 -23.32 -0.65
C ARG A 237 -3.16 -23.62 -1.14
N ARG A 238 -2.51 -22.64 -1.77
CA ARG A 238 -1.15 -22.81 -2.28
C ARG A 238 -0.16 -22.50 -1.17
N ARG A 239 0.85 -23.36 -1.04
CA ARG A 239 2.02 -23.00 -0.22
C ARG A 239 2.72 -21.82 -0.89
N PRO A 240 3.29 -20.87 -0.10
CA PRO A 240 4.18 -19.90 -0.68
C PRO A 240 5.28 -20.66 -1.43
N ALA A 241 5.57 -20.26 -2.66
CA ALA A 241 6.76 -20.75 -3.34
C ALA A 241 7.97 -20.47 -2.43
N PRO A 242 9.04 -21.28 -2.51
CA PRO A 242 10.27 -20.96 -1.82
C PRO A 242 10.58 -19.50 -2.13
N ALA A 243 10.72 -18.70 -1.04
CA ALA A 243 10.77 -17.25 -1.14
C ALA A 243 11.76 -16.84 -2.22
N PRO A 244 11.34 -16.06 -3.22
CA PRO A 244 12.23 -15.67 -4.29
C PRO A 244 13.41 -14.91 -3.71
N THR A 245 14.59 -15.35 -4.02
CA THR A 245 15.84 -14.77 -3.51
C THR A 245 16.24 -13.51 -4.28
N SER A 246 15.52 -13.18 -5.35
CA SER A 246 15.82 -12.05 -6.22
C SER A 246 14.53 -11.33 -6.66
N PRO A 247 14.51 -9.99 -6.61
CA PRO A 247 13.41 -9.19 -7.16
C PRO A 247 13.26 -9.35 -8.68
N LEU A 248 14.27 -9.86 -9.36
CA LEU A 248 14.27 -10.16 -10.80
C LEU A 248 13.81 -11.57 -11.12
N SER A 249 13.34 -12.35 -10.15
CA SER A 249 12.75 -13.66 -10.45
C SER A 249 11.53 -13.47 -11.37
N SER A 250 11.34 -14.40 -12.31
CA SER A 250 10.25 -14.31 -13.30
C SER A 250 8.86 -14.14 -12.67
N GLY A 251 8.64 -14.70 -11.47
CA GLY A 251 7.39 -14.53 -10.72
C GLY A 251 7.19 -13.11 -10.20
N MET A 252 8.25 -12.49 -9.70
CA MET A 252 8.21 -11.11 -9.19
C MET A 252 8.04 -10.09 -10.30
N VAL A 253 8.72 -10.28 -11.42
CA VAL A 253 8.55 -9.41 -12.60
C VAL A 253 7.11 -9.48 -13.11
N VAL A 254 6.51 -10.66 -13.15
CA VAL A 254 5.12 -10.82 -13.58
C VAL A 254 4.14 -10.17 -12.58
N MET A 255 4.37 -10.32 -11.27
CA MET A 255 3.53 -9.64 -10.26
C MET A 255 3.66 -8.12 -10.34
N ALA A 256 4.88 -7.61 -10.52
CA ALA A 256 5.11 -6.18 -10.70
C ALA A 256 4.45 -5.66 -11.99
N ALA A 257 4.59 -6.37 -13.11
CA ALA A 257 3.96 -6.02 -14.37
C ALA A 257 2.42 -6.01 -14.25
N LEU A 258 1.84 -7.00 -13.57
CA LEU A 258 0.40 -7.06 -13.33
C LEU A 258 -0.07 -5.87 -12.47
N HIS A 259 0.71 -5.50 -11.45
CA HIS A 259 0.42 -4.35 -10.61
C HIS A 259 0.47 -3.05 -11.41
N VAL A 260 1.52 -2.84 -12.20
CA VAL A 260 1.64 -1.67 -13.08
C VAL A 260 0.48 -1.62 -14.08
N ALA A 261 0.12 -2.74 -14.71
CA ALA A 261 -1.00 -2.79 -15.65
C ALA A 261 -2.33 -2.42 -14.97
N LEU A 262 -2.58 -2.93 -13.76
CA LEU A 262 -3.77 -2.57 -12.99
C LEU A 262 -3.81 -1.08 -12.68
N VAL A 263 -2.72 -0.53 -12.15
CA VAL A 263 -2.62 0.89 -11.82
C VAL A 263 -2.82 1.76 -13.06
N LEU A 264 -2.21 1.42 -14.20
CA LEU A 264 -2.40 2.15 -15.46
C LEU A 264 -3.87 2.11 -15.94
N CYS A 265 -4.53 0.94 -15.89
CA CYS A 265 -5.94 0.82 -16.26
C CYS A 265 -6.82 1.72 -15.39
N VAL A 266 -6.58 1.73 -14.08
CA VAL A 266 -7.35 2.54 -13.13
C VAL A 266 -7.10 4.03 -13.34
N SER A 267 -5.85 4.44 -13.50
CA SER A 267 -5.46 5.83 -13.74
C SER A 267 -6.05 6.37 -15.05
N LEU A 268 -6.03 5.57 -16.12
CA LEU A 268 -6.65 5.93 -17.39
C LEU A 268 -8.18 6.04 -17.29
N ALA A 269 -8.82 5.22 -16.47
CA ALA A 269 -10.26 5.30 -16.25
C ALA A 269 -10.65 6.56 -15.47
N ALA A 270 -9.86 6.94 -14.48
CA ALA A 270 -10.09 8.12 -13.65
C ALA A 270 -9.80 9.42 -14.41
N GLY A 271 -8.78 9.44 -15.27
CA GLY A 271 -8.34 10.62 -16.03
C GLY A 271 -9.16 10.93 -17.28
N ARG A 272 -10.05 10.02 -17.72
CA ARG A 272 -10.95 10.29 -18.83
C ARG A 272 -12.23 10.96 -18.32
N GLU A 273 -12.88 11.80 -19.15
CA GLU A 273 -14.20 12.40 -18.88
C GLU A 273 -15.34 11.35 -18.87
N VAL A 274 -15.09 10.23 -18.22
CA VAL A 274 -16.06 9.15 -18.04
C VAL A 274 -16.87 9.45 -16.79
N SER A 275 -18.15 9.11 -16.77
CA SER A 275 -18.97 9.31 -15.58
C SER A 275 -18.34 8.65 -14.37
N ALA A 276 -18.46 9.25 -13.18
CA ALA A 276 -17.86 8.73 -11.93
C ALA A 276 -18.25 7.26 -11.66
N ARG A 277 -19.48 6.86 -12.06
CA ARG A 277 -19.93 5.46 -11.95
C ARG A 277 -19.20 4.53 -12.91
N ALA A 278 -18.97 4.97 -14.15
CA ALA A 278 -18.25 4.16 -15.13
C ALA A 278 -16.76 4.00 -14.72
N ALA A 279 -16.12 5.05 -14.22
CA ALA A 279 -14.76 4.97 -13.70
C ALA A 279 -14.65 3.99 -12.52
N ALA A 280 -15.59 4.01 -11.58
CA ALA A 280 -15.65 3.04 -10.50
C ALA A 280 -15.85 1.61 -11.02
N ALA A 281 -16.77 1.40 -11.97
CA ALA A 281 -17.01 0.09 -12.57
C ALA A 281 -15.78 -0.45 -13.29
N ILE A 282 -15.08 0.38 -14.07
CA ILE A 282 -13.83 0.00 -14.75
C ILE A 282 -12.76 -0.40 -13.73
N SER A 283 -12.63 0.35 -12.63
CA SER A 283 -11.67 0.03 -11.56
C SER A 283 -11.96 -1.32 -10.91
N VAL A 284 -13.24 -1.62 -10.64
CA VAL A 284 -13.66 -2.93 -10.11
C VAL A 284 -13.41 -4.04 -11.11
N ILE A 285 -13.71 -3.84 -12.39
CA ILE A 285 -13.46 -4.83 -13.45
C ILE A 285 -11.95 -5.08 -13.60
N ALA A 286 -11.14 -4.03 -13.61
CA ALA A 286 -9.68 -4.15 -13.69
C ALA A 286 -9.11 -4.92 -12.50
N PHE A 287 -9.63 -4.66 -11.30
CA PHE A 287 -9.25 -5.38 -10.08
C PHE A 287 -9.65 -6.87 -10.15
N ALA A 288 -10.85 -7.18 -10.62
CA ALA A 288 -11.32 -8.55 -10.83
C ALA A 288 -10.50 -9.29 -11.90
N ALA A 289 -10.17 -8.62 -13.01
CA ALA A 289 -9.30 -9.17 -14.06
C ALA A 289 -7.88 -9.45 -13.52
N ALA A 290 -7.32 -8.56 -12.72
CA ALA A 290 -6.03 -8.78 -12.06
C ALA A 290 -6.08 -9.97 -11.09
N ALA A 291 -7.17 -10.13 -10.33
CA ALA A 291 -7.37 -11.29 -9.46
C ALA A 291 -7.43 -12.60 -10.26
N ALA A 292 -8.15 -12.62 -11.38
CA ALA A 292 -8.23 -13.78 -12.26
C ALA A 292 -6.86 -14.11 -12.88
N ALA A 293 -6.15 -13.14 -13.41
CA ALA A 293 -4.82 -13.31 -13.95
C ALA A 293 -3.84 -13.86 -12.90
N LEU A 294 -3.88 -13.31 -11.68
CA LEU A 294 -3.07 -13.79 -10.57
C LEU A 294 -3.42 -15.22 -10.18
N ALA A 295 -4.70 -15.58 -10.16
CA ALA A 295 -5.15 -16.95 -9.92
C ALA A 295 -4.57 -17.93 -10.96
N VAL A 296 -4.62 -17.58 -12.25
CA VAL A 296 -4.03 -18.38 -13.33
C VAL A 296 -2.52 -18.53 -13.14
N ILE A 297 -1.80 -17.43 -12.84
CA ILE A 297 -0.36 -17.45 -12.61
C ILE A 297 -0.01 -18.36 -11.42
N LEU A 298 -0.76 -18.26 -10.32
CA LEU A 298 -0.55 -19.09 -9.14
C LEU A 298 -0.82 -20.57 -9.42
N VAL A 299 -1.88 -20.87 -10.18
CA VAL A 299 -2.21 -22.26 -10.56
C VAL A 299 -1.14 -22.86 -11.46
N LEU A 300 -0.66 -22.12 -12.46
CA LEU A 300 0.33 -22.61 -13.42
C LEU A 300 1.73 -22.76 -12.83
N ARG A 301 2.11 -21.89 -11.91
CA ARG A 301 3.50 -21.85 -11.41
C ARG A 301 3.70 -22.53 -10.06
N TRP A 302 2.66 -22.67 -9.26
CA TRP A 302 2.77 -23.22 -7.90
C TRP A 302 1.93 -24.50 -7.77
N PRO A 303 2.58 -25.64 -7.64
CA PRO A 303 1.86 -26.91 -7.52
C PRO A 303 0.99 -26.93 -6.25
N PRO A 304 -0.11 -27.68 -6.26
CA PRO A 304 -0.95 -27.84 -5.09
C PRO A 304 -0.15 -28.43 -3.94
N VAL A 305 -0.54 -28.06 -2.72
CA VAL A 305 -0.06 -28.76 -1.53
C VAL A 305 -0.49 -30.22 -1.66
N LYS A 306 0.47 -31.14 -1.78
CA LYS A 306 0.14 -32.57 -1.66
C LYS A 306 -0.48 -32.77 -0.28
N ALA A 307 -1.70 -33.29 -0.22
CA ALA A 307 -2.25 -33.77 1.03
C ALA A 307 -1.25 -34.83 1.54
N GLU A 308 -0.61 -34.54 2.66
CA GLU A 308 0.16 -35.58 3.36
C GLU A 308 -0.87 -36.63 3.78
N GLN A 309 -0.79 -37.80 3.15
CA GLN A 309 -1.53 -39.01 3.50
C GLN A 309 -1.03 -39.55 4.81
#